data_29e1594a632cb8f0e670646a09d8e031
#
_entry.id   29e1594a632cb8f0e670646a09d8e031
#
_cell.length_a   1.000
_cell.length_b   1.000
_cell.length_c   1.000
_cell.angle_alpha   90.00
_cell.angle_beta   90.00
_cell.angle_gamma   90.00
#
_symmetry.space_group_name_H-M   'P 1'
#
loop_
_entity.id
_entity.type
_entity.pdbx_description
1 polymer ?
#
loop_
_entity_poly.entity_id
_entity_poly.type
_entity_poly.pdbx_seq_one_letter_code
_entity_poly.pdbx_strand_id
1 'polypeptide(L)'
;QLQLGYTVLEPGSAWNTMPCHTHERRMETYLYFDMEPDTRVFHFMGTPQETKHLVVGNEEACISPSWSIHSGVGTSNYTFIWGMAGENITYTDMDMVPMQDLK
;
A
#
# COMPACT_ATOMS: atom_id res chain seq x y z
N GLN A 1 1.38 -5.73 18.17
CA GLN A 1 1.42 -6.93 17.33
C GLN A 1 2.01 -6.59 15.98
N LEU A 2 2.79 -7.52 15.41
CA LEU A 2 3.43 -7.38 14.10
C LEU A 2 2.88 -8.45 13.16
N GLN A 3 2.51 -8.02 11.94
CA GLN A 3 2.10 -8.92 10.86
C GLN A 3 2.90 -8.58 9.61
N LEU A 4 3.36 -9.60 8.90
CA LEU A 4 4.13 -9.46 7.67
C LEU A 4 3.57 -10.38 6.60
N GLY A 5 3.65 -9.92 5.36
CA GLY A 5 3.32 -10.72 4.20
C GLY A 5 4.00 -10.19 2.96
N TYR A 6 3.93 -10.94 1.88
CA TYR A 6 4.43 -10.46 0.60
C TYR A 6 3.50 -10.89 -0.52
N THR A 7 3.50 -10.12 -1.58
CA THR A 7 2.70 -10.36 -2.76
C THR A 7 3.56 -10.19 -4.00
N VAL A 8 3.48 -11.17 -4.89
CA VAL A 8 4.13 -11.12 -6.20
C VAL A 8 3.05 -10.86 -7.24
N LEU A 9 3.13 -9.72 -7.94
CA LEU A 9 2.20 -9.44 -9.03
C LEU A 9 2.65 -10.17 -10.29
N GLU A 10 1.71 -10.79 -10.95
CA GLU A 10 1.98 -11.44 -12.24
C GLU A 10 2.10 -10.40 -13.36
N PRO A 11 2.79 -10.74 -14.47
CA PRO A 11 2.86 -9.85 -15.63
C PRO A 11 1.46 -9.41 -16.08
N GLY A 12 1.29 -8.10 -16.29
CA GLY A 12 0.02 -7.49 -16.63
C GLY A 12 -0.80 -7.01 -15.43
N SER A 13 -0.40 -7.36 -14.21
CA SER A 13 -1.01 -6.85 -12.98
C SER A 13 -0.21 -5.68 -12.47
N ALA A 14 -0.89 -4.59 -12.12
CA ALA A 14 -0.22 -3.35 -11.73
C ALA A 14 -0.70 -2.78 -10.40
N TRP A 15 -1.91 -3.10 -9.96
CA TRP A 15 -2.52 -2.54 -8.76
C TRP A 15 -2.32 -3.42 -7.54
N ASN A 16 -2.18 -2.79 -6.39
CA ASN A 16 -2.25 -3.48 -5.10
C ASN A 16 -3.19 -2.71 -4.16
N THR A 17 -3.84 -3.46 -3.26
CA THR A 17 -4.67 -2.92 -2.16
C THR A 17 -5.75 -1.94 -2.65
N MET A 18 -6.36 -2.26 -3.77
CA MET A 18 -7.48 -1.49 -4.31
C MET A 18 -8.69 -2.41 -4.47
N PRO A 19 -9.86 -2.07 -3.91
CA PRO A 19 -10.18 -0.83 -3.20
C PRO A 19 -9.36 -0.65 -1.93
N CYS A 20 -9.02 0.60 -1.64
CA CYS A 20 -8.19 0.90 -0.49
C CYS A 20 -9.00 0.95 0.81
N HIS A 21 -8.29 0.99 1.91
CA HIS A 21 -8.89 1.04 3.25
C HIS A 21 -8.00 1.85 4.20
N THR A 22 -8.57 2.19 5.32
CA THR A 22 -7.84 2.71 6.49
C THR A 22 -8.01 1.75 7.65
N HIS A 23 -7.17 1.87 8.63
CA HIS A 23 -7.36 1.17 9.91
C HIS A 23 -6.75 1.99 11.03
N GLU A 24 -7.39 1.91 12.19
CA GLU A 24 -6.90 2.60 13.38
C GLU A 24 -5.87 1.75 14.11
N ARG A 25 -5.01 2.40 14.87
CA ARG A 25 -4.06 1.81 15.82
C ARG A 25 -2.99 0.92 15.22
N ARG A 26 -2.82 0.92 13.91
CA ARG A 26 -1.67 0.23 13.31
C ARG A 26 -1.18 0.99 12.09
N MET A 27 0.12 1.03 11.98
CA MET A 27 0.79 1.59 10.80
C MET A 27 1.14 0.46 9.84
N GLU A 28 1.44 0.82 8.63
CA GLU A 28 1.84 -0.15 7.61
C GLU A 28 3.05 0.35 6.84
N THR A 29 3.93 -0.56 6.50
CA THR A 29 5.11 -0.28 5.68
C THR A 29 5.07 -1.15 4.44
N TYR A 30 5.38 -0.57 3.29
CA TYR A 30 5.48 -1.28 2.03
C TYR A 30 6.90 -1.17 1.51
N LEU A 31 7.54 -2.30 1.24
CA LEU A 31 8.82 -2.35 0.53
C LEU A 31 8.55 -2.91 -0.87
N TYR A 32 8.86 -2.12 -1.88
CA TYR A 32 8.68 -2.50 -3.28
C TYR A 32 10.01 -2.98 -3.86
N PHE A 33 9.99 -4.10 -4.57
CA PHE A 33 11.21 -4.66 -5.14
C PHE A 33 10.90 -5.60 -6.31
N ASP A 34 11.94 -6.22 -6.86
CA ASP A 34 11.85 -7.16 -7.97
C ASP A 34 11.11 -6.55 -9.16
N MET A 35 11.54 -5.35 -9.54
CA MET A 35 11.02 -4.63 -10.69
C MET A 35 12.15 -4.15 -11.58
N GLU A 36 11.84 -3.91 -12.85
CA GLU A 36 12.80 -3.37 -13.79
C GLU A 36 13.29 -1.98 -13.36
N PRO A 37 14.50 -1.56 -13.75
CA PRO A 37 15.08 -0.30 -13.27
C PRO A 37 14.26 0.95 -13.61
N ASP A 38 13.48 0.93 -14.70
CA ASP A 38 12.64 2.05 -15.11
C ASP A 38 11.21 1.95 -14.61
N THR A 39 10.83 0.84 -13.95
CA THR A 39 9.51 0.70 -13.36
C THR A 39 9.36 1.62 -12.16
N ARG A 40 8.18 2.21 -12.02
CA ARG A 40 7.82 3.03 -10.86
C ARG A 40 6.47 2.62 -10.33
N VAL A 41 6.32 2.71 -9.02
CA VAL A 41 5.05 2.52 -8.33
C VAL A 41 4.60 3.86 -7.78
N PHE A 42 3.35 4.21 -8.05
CA PHE A 42 2.71 5.36 -7.43
C PHE A 42 1.97 4.85 -6.21
N HIS A 43 2.52 5.14 -5.05
CA HIS A 43 1.96 4.72 -3.77
C HIS A 43 1.06 5.83 -3.23
N PHE A 44 -0.23 5.56 -3.12
CA PHE A 44 -1.22 6.52 -2.67
C PHE A 44 -1.32 6.50 -1.15
N MET A 45 -1.35 7.68 -0.57
CA MET A 45 -1.45 7.90 0.87
C MET A 45 -2.29 9.13 1.16
N GLY A 46 -2.43 9.46 2.42
CA GLY A 46 -3.23 10.58 2.87
C GLY A 46 -4.62 10.14 3.33
N THR A 47 -5.49 11.12 3.59
CA THR A 47 -6.89 10.81 3.88
C THR A 47 -7.65 10.52 2.60
N PRO A 48 -8.77 9.80 2.66
CA PRO A 48 -9.56 9.54 1.45
C PRO A 48 -9.99 10.79 0.68
N GLN A 49 -10.20 11.90 1.38
CA GLN A 49 -10.64 13.16 0.77
C GLN A 49 -9.48 14.04 0.30
N GLU A 50 -8.27 13.69 0.67
CA GLU A 50 -7.07 14.44 0.29
C GLU A 50 -5.92 13.46 0.08
N THR A 51 -5.97 12.78 -1.05
CA THR A 51 -4.95 11.77 -1.38
C THR A 51 -3.70 12.44 -1.95
N LYS A 52 -2.57 11.81 -1.68
CA LYS A 52 -1.26 12.18 -2.21
C LYS A 52 -0.59 10.92 -2.72
N HIS A 53 0.50 11.07 -3.43
CA HIS A 53 1.27 9.92 -3.89
C HIS A 53 2.76 10.12 -3.71
N LEU A 54 3.45 9.01 -3.58
CA LEU A 54 4.90 8.91 -3.60
C LEU A 54 5.29 8.12 -4.85
N VAL A 55 6.35 8.54 -5.51
CA VAL A 55 6.90 7.78 -6.64
C VAL A 55 8.02 6.91 -6.08
N VAL A 56 7.85 5.60 -6.21
CA VAL A 56 8.72 4.60 -5.59
C VAL A 56 9.38 3.76 -6.65
N GLY A 57 10.68 3.58 -6.53
CA GLY A 57 11.46 2.70 -7.40
C GLY A 57 11.84 1.40 -6.71
N ASN A 58 12.69 0.62 -7.38
CA ASN A 58 13.12 -0.67 -6.88
C ASN A 58 13.87 -0.55 -5.55
N GLU A 59 13.54 -1.41 -4.61
CA GLU A 59 14.15 -1.49 -3.29
C GLU A 59 13.93 -0.24 -2.43
N GLU A 60 12.80 0.44 -2.65
CA GLU A 60 12.40 1.58 -1.82
C GLU A 60 11.15 1.24 -1.03
N ALA A 61 10.98 1.89 0.11
CA ALA A 61 9.90 1.63 1.05
C ALA A 61 9.09 2.89 1.32
N CYS A 62 7.80 2.67 1.65
CA CYS A 62 6.88 3.72 2.09
C CYS A 62 6.38 3.39 3.49
N ILE A 63 6.20 4.42 4.31
CA ILE A 63 5.59 4.29 5.63
C ILE A 63 4.20 4.93 5.56
N SER A 64 3.19 4.16 5.91
CA SER A 64 1.80 4.63 5.96
C SER A 64 1.36 4.76 7.41
N PRO A 65 1.07 5.98 7.88
CA PRO A 65 0.50 6.16 9.21
C PRO A 65 -0.86 5.48 9.36
N SER A 66 -1.28 5.24 10.59
CA SER A 66 -2.51 4.49 10.88
C SER A 66 -3.77 5.08 10.26
N TRP A 67 -3.82 6.41 10.10
CA TRP A 67 -4.99 7.12 9.55
C TRP A 67 -5.02 7.17 8.03
N SER A 68 -3.92 6.80 7.38
CA SER A 68 -3.74 6.96 5.93
C SER A 68 -4.26 5.77 5.16
N ILE A 69 -4.79 6.02 3.97
CA ILE A 69 -4.95 4.95 2.98
C ILE A 69 -3.56 4.48 2.53
N HIS A 70 -3.49 3.28 2.00
CA HIS A 70 -2.28 2.73 1.41
C HIS A 70 -2.68 1.83 0.26
N SER A 71 -2.17 2.15 -0.91
CA SER A 71 -2.50 1.48 -2.15
C SER A 71 -1.44 1.86 -3.17
N GLY A 72 -1.32 1.12 -4.25
CA GLY A 72 -0.35 1.46 -5.26
C GLY A 72 -0.72 0.97 -6.64
N VAL A 73 -0.12 1.62 -7.62
CA VAL A 73 -0.20 1.20 -9.02
C VAL A 73 1.16 1.37 -9.66
N GLY A 74 1.61 0.33 -10.35
CA GLY A 74 2.91 0.33 -11.02
C GLY A 74 2.80 0.56 -12.52
N THR A 75 3.89 1.00 -13.10
CA THR A 75 4.02 1.07 -14.56
C THR A 75 4.28 -0.31 -15.17
N SER A 76 4.55 -1.31 -14.35
CA SER A 76 4.67 -2.72 -14.68
C SER A 76 4.45 -3.52 -13.39
N ASN A 77 4.51 -4.84 -13.48
CA ASN A 77 4.38 -5.69 -12.29
C ASN A 77 5.60 -5.55 -11.37
N TYR A 78 5.40 -5.89 -10.13
CA TYR A 78 6.41 -5.79 -9.07
C TYR A 78 6.06 -6.75 -7.94
N THR A 79 6.97 -6.85 -6.98
CA THR A 79 6.74 -7.57 -5.73
C THR A 79 6.77 -6.57 -4.59
N PHE A 80 5.98 -6.80 -3.57
CA PHE A 80 6.07 -5.97 -2.37
C PHE A 80 5.91 -6.81 -1.11
N ILE A 81 6.60 -6.35 -0.07
CA ILE A 81 6.43 -6.84 1.29
C ILE A 81 5.64 -5.78 2.05
N TRP A 82 4.60 -6.20 2.74
CA TRP A 82 3.87 -5.32 3.64
C TRP A 82 4.07 -5.77 5.07
N GLY A 83 4.20 -4.80 5.96
CA GLY A 83 4.33 -5.02 7.38
C GLY A 83 3.41 -4.10 8.14
N MET A 84 2.67 -4.63 9.10
CA MET A 84 1.78 -3.87 9.97
C MET A 84 2.20 -4.03 11.41
N ALA A 85 2.20 -2.92 12.14
CA ALA A 85 2.50 -2.93 13.57
C ALA A 85 1.53 -2.01 14.29
N GLY A 86 1.05 -2.44 15.45
CA GLY A 86 0.12 -1.66 16.27
C GLY A 86 -0.65 -2.50 17.26
N GLU A 87 -1.69 -1.91 17.80
CA GLU A 87 -2.50 -2.51 18.87
C GLU A 87 -3.63 -3.41 18.38
N ASN A 88 -3.97 -3.33 17.10
CA ASN A 88 -5.03 -4.15 16.54
C ASN A 88 -4.69 -5.63 16.64
N ILE A 89 -5.69 -6.43 16.94
CA ILE A 89 -5.54 -7.86 17.17
C ILE A 89 -5.87 -8.67 15.93
N THR A 90 -6.83 -8.21 15.12
CA THR A 90 -7.32 -8.94 13.96
C THR A 90 -6.88 -8.28 12.65
N TYR A 91 -6.52 -9.12 11.68
CA TYR A 91 -6.16 -8.66 10.34
C TYR A 91 -7.31 -7.93 9.64
N THR A 92 -8.55 -8.33 9.94
CA THR A 92 -9.76 -7.82 9.28
C THR A 92 -10.26 -6.50 9.84
N ASP A 93 -9.56 -5.90 10.79
CA ASP A 93 -9.92 -4.59 11.36
C ASP A 93 -9.54 -3.49 10.36
N MET A 94 -10.40 -3.27 9.37
CA MET A 94 -10.19 -2.35 8.27
C MET A 94 -11.48 -1.60 7.95
N ASP A 95 -11.35 -0.31 7.63
CA ASP A 95 -12.43 0.54 7.17
C ASP A 95 -12.30 0.73 5.65
N MET A 96 -13.12 0.05 4.89
CA MET A 96 -13.09 0.11 3.43
C MET A 96 -13.54 1.46 2.92
N VAL A 97 -12.84 1.98 1.92
CA VAL A 97 -13.16 3.26 1.27
C VAL A 97 -13.65 2.99 -0.15
N PRO A 98 -14.88 3.35 -0.50
CA PRO A 98 -15.34 3.25 -1.88
C PRO A 98 -14.48 4.09 -2.81
N MET A 99 -14.14 3.57 -3.98
CA MET A 99 -13.24 4.25 -4.91
C MET A 99 -13.78 5.60 -5.36
N GLN A 100 -15.09 5.75 -5.50
CA GLN A 100 -15.71 7.02 -5.90
C GLN A 100 -15.58 8.11 -4.85
N ASP A 101 -15.22 7.78 -3.62
CA ASP A 101 -15.06 8.75 -2.53
C ASP A 101 -13.62 9.28 -2.44
N LEU A 102 -12.71 8.74 -3.20
CA LEU A 102 -11.31 9.19 -3.21
C LEU A 102 -11.17 10.51 -3.96
N LYS A 103 -10.40 11.42 -3.37
CA LYS A 103 -10.12 12.73 -3.95
C LYS A 103 -8.67 13.16 -3.74
#